data_7492d82df32ebd85914568c58d846b96
#
_entry.id   7492d82df32ebd85914568c58d846b96
#
_cell.length_a   1.000
_cell.length_b   1.000
_cell.length_c   1.000
_cell.angle_alpha   90.00
_cell.angle_beta   90.00
_cell.angle_gamma   90.00
#
_symmetry.space_group_name_H-M   'P 1'
#
loop_
_entity.id
_entity.type
_entity.pdbx_description
1 polymer ?
#
loop_
_entity_poly.entity_id
_entity_poly.type
_entity_poly.pdbx_seq_one_letter_code
_entity_poly.pdbx_strand_id
1 'polypeptide(L)' 'MAKGIIYLMSTAVSGLIKIGKTTMANYSQRMYYLESNGYRNVSSLKRAFAIEVEGHDEKELLLHTIFEKSRVADTELFA' A
#
# COMPACT_ATOMS: atom_id res chain seq x y z
N MET A 1 -9.59 -14.27 -14.19
CA MET A 1 -9.51 -13.19 -13.20
C MET A 1 -8.10 -12.69 -13.08
N ALA A 2 -7.94 -11.41 -13.06
CA ALA A 2 -6.61 -10.82 -12.96
C ALA A 2 -6.06 -11.01 -11.55
N LYS A 3 -4.80 -11.42 -11.47
CA LYS A 3 -4.07 -11.46 -10.22
C LYS A 3 -3.40 -10.11 -10.01
N GLY A 4 -3.32 -9.71 -8.76
CA GLY A 4 -2.65 -8.48 -8.41
C GLY A 4 -1.87 -8.66 -7.11
N ILE A 5 -1.29 -7.57 -6.64
CA ILE A 5 -0.51 -7.57 -5.42
C ILE A 5 -1.09 -6.55 -4.45
N ILE A 6 -1.32 -7.00 -3.21
CA ILE A 6 -1.58 -6.13 -2.08
C ILE A 6 -0.25 -5.96 -1.36
N TYR A 7 0.13 -4.73 -1.07
CA TYR A 7 1.41 -4.47 -0.41
C TYR A 7 1.23 -3.53 0.78
N LEU A 8 2.12 -3.70 1.76
CA LEU A 8 2.22 -2.82 2.90
C LEU A 8 3.62 -2.24 2.93
N MET A 9 3.73 -0.96 3.21
CA MET A 9 5.02 -0.28 3.31
C MET A 9 5.09 0.47 4.64
N SER A 10 6.25 0.38 5.29
CA SER A 10 6.53 1.22 6.44
C SER A 10 6.91 2.61 5.97
N THR A 11 6.78 3.59 6.86
CA THR A 11 7.08 4.99 6.54
C THR A 11 8.07 5.55 7.55
N ALA A 12 8.53 6.77 7.28
CA ALA A 12 9.40 7.48 8.23
C ALA A 12 8.68 7.81 9.52
N VAL A 13 7.35 7.88 9.48
CA VAL A 13 6.55 8.17 10.67
C VAL A 13 6.26 6.86 11.39
N SER A 14 6.71 6.74 12.63
CA SER A 14 6.49 5.54 13.44
C SER A 14 4.99 5.27 13.61
N GLY A 15 4.58 4.03 13.33
CA GLY A 15 3.20 3.63 13.44
C GLY A 15 2.32 3.97 12.25
N LEU A 16 2.86 4.61 11.22
CA LEU A 16 2.12 4.93 10.01
C LEU A 16 2.54 3.99 8.89
N ILE A 17 1.58 3.30 8.29
CA ILE A 17 1.84 2.36 7.20
C ILE A 17 0.99 2.72 5.98
N LYS A 18 1.46 2.31 4.81
CA LYS A 18 0.71 2.44 3.58
C LYS A 18 0.23 1.06 3.14
N ILE A 19 -1.06 0.97 2.83
CA ILE A 19 -1.66 -0.24 2.25
C ILE A 19 -2.11 0.12 0.83
N GLY A 20 -1.60 -0.60 -0.15
CA GLY A 20 -1.93 -0.31 -1.53
C GLY A 20 -2.05 -1.56 -2.38
N LYS A 21 -2.35 -1.35 -3.64
CA LYS A 21 -2.47 -2.43 -4.62
C LYS A 21 -1.75 -2.06 -5.91
N THR A 22 -1.33 -3.09 -6.63
CA THR A 22 -0.74 -2.92 -7.96
C THR A 22 -0.86 -4.24 -8.71
N THR A 23 -0.44 -4.26 -9.97
CA THR A 23 -0.39 -5.48 -10.74
C THR A 23 1.01 -6.10 -10.65
N MET A 24 1.11 -7.39 -11.01
CA MET A 24 2.41 -8.06 -11.05
C MET A 24 3.37 -7.34 -12.01
N ALA A 25 2.85 -6.90 -13.15
CA ALA A 25 3.68 -6.22 -14.15
C ALA A 25 4.22 -4.88 -13.65
N ASN A 26 3.48 -4.20 -12.80
CA ASN A 26 3.84 -2.86 -12.33
C ASN A 26 4.45 -2.84 -10.93
N TYR A 27 4.56 -3.97 -10.26
CA TYR A 27 4.99 -4.02 -8.87
C TYR A 27 6.36 -3.37 -8.66
N SER A 28 7.36 -3.79 -9.41
CA SER A 28 8.73 -3.27 -9.25
C SER A 28 8.79 -1.77 -9.50
N GLN A 29 8.13 -1.29 -10.54
CA GLN A 29 8.07 0.13 -10.87
C GLN A 29 7.38 0.93 -9.77
N ARG A 30 6.26 0.41 -9.27
CA ARG A 30 5.49 1.07 -8.21
C ARG A 30 6.31 1.18 -6.93
N MET A 31 6.98 0.10 -6.55
CA MET A 31 7.83 0.09 -5.36
C MET A 31 8.97 1.09 -5.51
N TYR A 32 9.64 1.07 -6.66
CA TYR A 32 10.73 2.02 -6.92
C TYR A 32 10.26 3.46 -6.82
N TYR A 33 9.11 3.76 -7.43
CA TYR A 33 8.55 5.11 -7.40
C TYR A 33 8.25 5.56 -5.97
N LEU A 34 7.59 4.72 -5.19
CA LEU A 34 7.21 5.05 -3.82
C LEU A 34 8.43 5.17 -2.91
N GLU A 35 9.40 4.29 -3.08
CA GLU A 35 10.63 4.34 -2.28
C GLU A 35 11.47 5.57 -2.61
N SER A 36 11.42 6.02 -3.85
CA SER A 36 12.20 7.18 -4.30
C SER A 36 11.51 8.51 -4.02
N ASN A 37 10.19 8.58 -4.21
CA ASN A 37 9.45 9.83 -4.18
C ASN A 37 8.52 9.97 -2.98
N GLY A 38 8.27 8.87 -2.28
CA GLY A 38 7.34 8.88 -1.16
C GLY A 38 5.88 8.90 -1.60
N TYR A 39 4.99 9.09 -0.64
CA TYR A 39 3.56 9.14 -0.87
C TYR A 39 3.00 10.34 -0.13
N ARG A 40 2.40 11.26 -0.88
CA ARG A 40 1.94 12.54 -0.36
C ARG A 40 3.11 13.22 0.35
N ASN A 41 3.06 13.64 1.54
CA ASN A 41 4.20 14.28 2.22
C ASN A 41 4.99 13.32 3.11
N VAL A 42 4.80 12.03 2.90
CA VAL A 42 5.48 10.99 3.68
C VAL A 42 6.62 10.40 2.86
N SER A 43 7.80 10.38 3.42
CA SER A 43 9.00 9.86 2.75
C SER A 43 9.49 8.57 3.42
N SER A 44 10.58 8.02 2.89
CA SER A 44 11.23 6.83 3.41
C SER A 44 10.32 5.62 3.48
N LEU A 45 9.51 5.43 2.45
CA LEU A 45 8.68 4.24 2.33
C LEU A 45 9.56 3.04 2.04
N LYS A 46 9.33 1.95 2.75
CA LYS A 46 10.06 0.70 2.59
C LYS A 46 9.10 -0.46 2.51
N ARG A 47 9.43 -1.42 1.68
CA ARG A 47 8.61 -2.63 1.52
C ARG A 47 8.62 -3.43 2.82
N ALA A 48 7.44 -3.66 3.38
CA ALA A 48 7.30 -4.47 4.57
C ALA A 48 6.67 -5.82 4.23
N PHE A 49 5.70 -5.84 3.33
CA PHE A 49 4.96 -7.05 3.01
C PHE A 49 4.30 -6.89 1.64
N ALA A 50 4.25 -8.00 0.89
CA ALA A 50 3.50 -8.03 -0.36
C ALA A 50 2.99 -9.44 -0.60
N ILE A 51 1.77 -9.57 -1.11
CA ILE A 51 1.16 -10.85 -1.40
C ILE A 51 0.40 -10.78 -2.72
N GLU A 52 0.56 -11.83 -3.54
CA GLU A 52 -0.21 -11.96 -4.76
C GLU A 52 -1.58 -12.53 -4.42
N VAL A 53 -2.63 -11.90 -4.92
CA VAL A 53 -4.00 -12.33 -4.67
C VAL A 53 -4.83 -12.21 -5.94
N GLU A 54 -5.89 -13.00 -6.03
CA GLU A 54 -6.92 -12.79 -7.02
C GLU A 54 -7.91 -11.76 -6.47
N GLY A 55 -8.47 -10.94 -7.34
CA GLY A 55 -9.41 -9.92 -6.93
C GLY A 55 -8.77 -8.88 -6.02
N HIS A 56 -7.57 -8.40 -6.39
CA HIS A 56 -6.81 -7.47 -5.54
C HIS A 56 -7.57 -6.17 -5.22
N ASP A 57 -8.47 -5.74 -6.11
CA ASP A 57 -9.29 -4.55 -5.83
C ASP A 57 -10.21 -4.78 -4.63
N GLU A 58 -10.85 -5.95 -4.59
CA GLU A 58 -11.75 -6.31 -3.49
C GLU A 58 -10.98 -6.52 -2.19
N LYS A 59 -9.81 -7.15 -2.28
CA LYS A 59 -8.97 -7.41 -1.10
C LYS A 59 -8.43 -6.12 -0.51
N GLU A 60 -8.00 -5.18 -1.34
CA GLU A 60 -7.55 -3.89 -0.85
C GLU A 60 -8.69 -3.14 -0.18
N LEU A 61 -9.87 -3.13 -0.81
CA LEU A 61 -11.04 -2.48 -0.25
C LEU A 61 -11.42 -3.08 1.10
N LEU A 62 -11.35 -4.39 1.22
CA LEU A 62 -11.62 -5.09 2.47
C LEU A 62 -10.64 -4.64 3.57
N LEU A 63 -9.36 -4.60 3.25
CA LEU A 63 -8.35 -4.16 4.22
C LEU A 63 -8.58 -2.70 4.64
N HIS A 64 -8.89 -1.83 3.68
CA HIS A 64 -9.18 -0.43 4.00
C HIS A 64 -10.41 -0.32 4.90
N THR A 65 -11.43 -1.14 4.67
CA THR A 65 -12.63 -1.16 5.49
C THR A 65 -12.33 -1.62 6.92
N ILE A 66 -11.55 -2.68 7.06
CA ILE A 66 -11.17 -3.20 8.37
C ILE A 66 -10.40 -2.16 9.18
N PHE A 67 -9.51 -1.42 8.55
CA PHE A 67 -8.65 -0.45 9.22
C PHE A 67 -9.13 0.99 9.07
N GLU A 68 -10.40 1.18 8.71
CA GLU A 68 -10.94 2.52 8.39
C GLU A 68 -10.72 3.53 9.50
N LYS A 69 -10.86 3.11 10.76
CA LYS A 69 -10.69 4.02 11.91
C LYS A 69 -9.26 4.54 12.04
N SER A 70 -8.31 3.81 11.50
CA SER A 70 -6.90 4.18 11.57
C SER A 70 -6.43 4.93 10.32
N ARG A 71 -7.29 5.04 9.31
CA ARG A 71 -6.90 5.64 8.03
C ARG A 71 -6.79 7.16 8.15
N VAL A 72 -5.70 7.69 7.63
CA VAL A 72 -5.57 9.14 7.44
C VAL A 72 -6.50 9.54 6.29
N ALA A 73 -7.35 10.54 6.51
CA ALA A 73 -8.40 10.91 5.58
C ALA A 73 -7.88 11.11 4.15
N ASP A 74 -8.63 10.56 3.19
CA ASP A 74 -8.36 10.67 1.75
C ASP A 74 -6.99 10.12 1.32
N THR A 75 -6.44 9.15 2.09
CA THR A 75 -5.17 8.54 1.75
C THR A 75 -5.23 7.02 1.90
N GLU A 76 -4.14 6.36 1.49
CA GLU A 76 -3.92 4.95 1.75
C GLU A 76 -2.98 4.74 2.94
N LEU A 77 -2.87 5.72 3.82
CA LEU A 77 -2.02 5.67 5.01
C LEU A 77 -2.86 5.30 6.24
N PHE A 78 -2.31 4.44 7.07
CA PHE A 78 -2.99 3.92 8.27
C PHE A 78 -2.05 4.00 9.47
N ALA A 79 -2.62 4.41 10.56
CA ALA A 79 -1.86 4.47 11.81
C ALA A 79 -1.75 3.10 12.49
#